data_e91dfb1c62cdb7bdd3992e9a0e048c5f
#
_entry.id   e91dfb1c62cdb7bdd3992e9a0e048c5f
#
_cell.length_a   1.000
_cell.length_b   1.000
_cell.length_c   1.000
_cell.angle_alpha   90.00
_cell.angle_beta   90.00
_cell.angle_gamma   90.00
#
_symmetry.space_group_name_H-M   'P 1'
#
loop_
_entity.id
_entity.type
_entity.pdbx_description
1 polymer ?
#
loop_
_entity_poly.entity_id
_entity_poly.type
_entity_poly.pdbx_seq_one_letter_code
_entity_poly.pdbx_strand_id
1 'polypeptide(L)'
;DAEPDRALDECFDLFASLGANDDQLDFPHMYASGRSGWADHELDGPRKDLSALFDLVVNHVYAPKQTAQIGNDFQMLATTLGNDPFVGRILTGRVESGSLKVGATIQALTRLGQKIEQFRVTRIQAFRGLAPQDIDLAEAGDIVSLAGMSKAKVSDTTCALAVNTPLHAQPTAPPTIQA
;
A
#
# COMPACT_ATOMS: atom_id res chain seq x y z
N ASP A 1 21.32 28.69 7.74
CA ASP A 1 20.87 28.12 6.46
C ASP A 1 19.42 27.60 6.50
N ALA A 2 18.73 27.62 7.65
CA ALA A 2 17.34 27.24 7.74
C ALA A 2 16.44 28.49 7.67
N GLU A 3 15.44 28.47 6.79
CA GLU A 3 14.44 29.54 6.61
C GLU A 3 13.04 28.96 6.86
N PRO A 4 12.65 28.74 8.14
CA PRO A 4 11.43 28.01 8.46
C PRO A 4 10.16 28.71 7.96
N ASP A 5 10.05 30.00 8.09
CA ASP A 5 8.87 30.77 7.65
C ASP A 5 8.71 30.67 6.13
N ARG A 6 9.79 30.82 5.38
CA ARG A 6 9.78 30.66 3.94
C ARG A 6 9.36 29.24 3.51
N ALA A 7 9.89 28.21 4.21
CA ALA A 7 9.53 26.84 3.89
C ALA A 7 8.04 26.57 4.13
N LEU A 8 7.46 27.15 5.19
CA LEU A 8 6.04 27.06 5.49
C LEU A 8 5.19 27.75 4.43
N ASP A 9 5.55 28.97 4.04
CA ASP A 9 4.87 29.74 3.00
C ASP A 9 4.90 29.00 1.65
N GLU A 10 6.06 28.48 1.25
CA GLU A 10 6.21 27.70 0.01
C GLU A 10 5.37 26.41 0.03
N CYS A 11 5.24 25.71 1.17
CA CYS A 11 4.35 24.56 1.32
C CYS A 11 2.88 24.96 1.19
N PHE A 12 2.48 26.04 1.83
CA PHE A 12 1.12 26.57 1.76
C PHE A 12 0.74 26.96 0.32
N ASP A 13 1.60 27.70 -0.36
CA ASP A 13 1.40 28.12 -1.75
C ASP A 13 1.31 26.89 -2.69
N LEU A 14 2.12 25.86 -2.46
CA LEU A 14 2.08 24.62 -3.22
C LEU A 14 0.71 23.92 -3.04
N PHE A 15 0.25 23.74 -1.81
CA PHE A 15 -1.04 23.09 -1.53
C PHE A 15 -2.20 23.89 -2.12
N ALA A 16 -2.20 25.22 -1.98
CA ALA A 16 -3.19 26.10 -2.59
C ALA A 16 -3.19 25.96 -4.13
N SER A 17 -2.04 25.91 -4.77
CA SER A 17 -1.92 25.74 -6.23
C SER A 17 -2.40 24.39 -6.73
N LEU A 18 -2.35 23.36 -5.88
CA LEU A 18 -2.88 22.01 -6.15
C LEU A 18 -4.38 21.88 -5.87
N GLY A 19 -5.04 22.95 -5.42
CA GLY A 19 -6.47 22.96 -5.14
C GLY A 19 -6.85 22.34 -3.80
N ALA A 20 -5.97 22.43 -2.79
CA ALA A 20 -6.26 22.00 -1.43
C ALA A 20 -7.46 22.74 -0.85
N ASN A 21 -8.27 22.04 -0.06
CA ASN A 21 -9.36 22.66 0.71
C ASN A 21 -8.85 23.27 2.02
N ASP A 22 -9.72 23.95 2.77
CA ASP A 22 -9.35 24.64 4.00
C ASP A 22 -8.75 23.69 5.05
N ASP A 23 -9.31 22.47 5.20
CA ASP A 23 -8.79 21.46 6.13
C ASP A 23 -7.37 20.98 5.75
N GLN A 24 -7.05 20.97 4.46
CA GLN A 24 -5.73 20.59 3.95
C GLN A 24 -4.72 21.74 4.02
N LEU A 25 -5.20 22.98 4.04
CA LEU A 25 -4.35 24.17 4.21
C LEU A 25 -4.04 24.45 5.68
N ASP A 26 -4.90 23.98 6.61
CA ASP A 26 -4.66 24.02 8.06
C ASP A 26 -3.85 22.80 8.53
N PHE A 27 -2.72 22.57 7.89
CA PHE A 27 -1.86 21.44 8.23
C PHE A 27 -0.98 21.74 9.44
N PRO A 28 -0.81 20.78 10.39
CA PRO A 28 0.10 20.95 11.50
C PRO A 28 1.54 20.91 11.02
N HIS A 29 2.38 21.74 11.62
CA HIS A 29 3.81 21.78 11.33
C HIS A 29 4.64 21.76 12.61
N MET A 30 5.92 21.42 12.50
CA MET A 30 6.87 21.39 13.61
C MET A 30 8.25 21.81 13.12
N TYR A 31 9.03 22.33 14.08
CA TYR A 31 10.43 22.61 13.88
C TYR A 31 11.26 21.42 14.39
N ALA A 32 12.18 20.91 13.59
CA ALA A 32 12.91 19.71 13.96
C ALA A 32 14.35 19.71 13.45
N SER A 33 15.22 19.02 14.17
CA SER A 33 16.56 18.69 13.72
C SER A 33 16.82 17.19 13.89
N GLY A 34 16.73 16.44 12.80
CA GLY A 34 17.02 15.01 12.82
C GLY A 34 18.45 14.69 13.24
N ARG A 35 19.41 15.56 12.89
CA ARG A 35 20.82 15.42 13.32
C ARG A 35 20.98 15.58 14.82
N SER A 36 20.25 16.52 15.41
CA SER A 36 20.35 16.84 16.85
C SER A 36 19.33 16.07 17.70
N GLY A 37 18.39 15.33 17.05
CA GLY A 37 17.45 14.44 17.72
C GLY A 37 16.35 15.17 18.50
N TRP A 38 15.85 16.31 18.00
CA TRP A 38 14.77 17.05 18.67
C TRP A 38 13.67 17.49 17.67
N ALA A 39 12.48 17.68 18.17
CA ALA A 39 11.36 18.34 17.51
C ALA A 39 10.56 19.17 18.52
N ASP A 40 10.03 20.31 18.07
CA ASP A 40 9.24 21.21 18.89
C ASP A 40 8.14 21.90 18.09
N HIS A 41 7.06 22.30 18.73
CA HIS A 41 6.00 23.09 18.12
C HIS A 41 6.40 24.55 17.84
N GLU A 42 7.37 25.05 18.58
CA GLU A 42 7.84 26.41 18.47
C GLU A 42 9.32 26.43 18.07
N LEU A 43 9.71 27.42 17.26
CA LEU A 43 11.09 27.58 16.81
C LEU A 43 12.08 27.75 17.97
N ASP A 44 11.67 28.48 19.01
CA ASP A 44 12.47 28.75 20.22
C ASP A 44 12.13 27.81 21.40
N GLY A 45 11.44 26.71 21.12
CA GLY A 45 11.04 25.72 22.12
C GLY A 45 12.23 25.01 22.77
N PRO A 46 11.96 24.18 23.79
CA PRO A 46 13.00 23.58 24.65
C PRO A 46 13.88 22.54 23.97
N ARG A 47 13.57 22.09 22.75
CA ARG A 47 14.39 21.19 21.91
C ARG A 47 14.90 19.93 22.64
N LYS A 48 14.01 19.25 23.39
CA LYS A 48 14.39 18.14 24.27
C LYS A 48 14.74 16.86 23.51
N ASP A 49 13.76 16.35 22.75
CA ASP A 49 13.82 15.09 22.03
C ASP A 49 12.78 15.05 20.88
N LEU A 50 12.52 13.88 20.33
CA LEU A 50 11.55 13.70 19.24
C LEU A 50 10.13 13.34 19.71
N SER A 51 9.84 13.36 21.03
CA SER A 51 8.54 12.95 21.56
C SER A 51 7.40 13.78 21.01
N ALA A 52 7.57 15.10 20.89
CA ALA A 52 6.56 15.98 20.30
C ALA A 52 6.19 15.61 18.86
N LEU A 53 7.16 15.16 18.05
CA LEU A 53 6.90 14.66 16.69
C LEU A 53 6.11 13.35 16.71
N PHE A 54 6.46 12.42 17.58
CA PHE A 54 5.74 11.16 17.71
C PHE A 54 4.30 11.38 18.22
N ASP A 55 4.11 12.28 19.15
CA ASP A 55 2.79 12.65 19.65
C ASP A 55 1.94 13.28 18.53
N LEU A 56 2.52 14.15 17.71
CA LEU A 56 1.83 14.71 16.55
C LEU A 56 1.41 13.60 15.57
N VAL A 57 2.30 12.66 15.24
CA VAL A 57 2.00 11.55 14.34
C VAL A 57 0.86 10.69 14.90
N VAL A 58 0.91 10.31 16.18
CA VAL A 58 -0.11 9.46 16.81
C VAL A 58 -1.47 10.15 16.86
N ASN A 59 -1.50 11.46 17.11
CA ASN A 59 -2.75 12.21 17.26
C ASN A 59 -3.36 12.67 15.93
N HIS A 60 -2.54 12.90 14.89
CA HIS A 60 -3.00 13.52 13.65
C HIS A 60 -3.07 12.52 12.48
N VAL A 61 -2.18 11.53 12.41
CA VAL A 61 -2.18 10.57 11.31
C VAL A 61 -3.24 9.50 11.54
N TYR A 62 -4.18 9.38 10.59
CA TYR A 62 -5.22 8.36 10.68
C TYR A 62 -4.65 6.95 10.63
N ALA A 63 -5.21 6.05 11.43
CA ALA A 63 -4.88 4.63 11.35
C ALA A 63 -5.21 4.06 9.94
N PRO A 64 -4.44 3.10 9.43
CA PRO A 64 -4.73 2.47 8.16
C PRO A 64 -6.14 1.88 8.12
N LYS A 65 -6.89 2.16 7.06
CA LYS A 65 -8.29 1.68 6.89
C LYS A 65 -8.43 0.16 6.80
N GLN A 66 -7.33 -0.56 6.55
CA GLN A 66 -7.34 -2.01 6.30
C GLN A 66 -7.73 -2.86 7.50
N THR A 67 -7.49 -2.38 8.72
CA THR A 67 -7.86 -3.10 9.96
C THR A 67 -9.38 -3.37 10.04
N ALA A 68 -10.21 -2.53 9.44
CA ALA A 68 -11.66 -2.71 9.39
C ALA A 68 -12.12 -3.71 8.31
N GLN A 69 -11.22 -4.20 7.45
CA GLN A 69 -11.56 -5.04 6.30
C GLN A 69 -11.14 -6.50 6.44
N ILE A 70 -10.55 -6.90 7.59
CA ILE A 70 -10.07 -8.28 7.84
C ILE A 70 -11.22 -9.30 7.76
N GLY A 71 -12.43 -8.93 8.19
CA GLY A 71 -13.61 -9.81 8.17
C GLY A 71 -14.33 -9.91 6.81
N ASN A 72 -13.91 -9.20 5.80
CA ASN A 72 -14.51 -9.20 4.47
C ASN A 72 -13.95 -10.34 3.59
N ASP A 73 -14.50 -10.48 2.40
CA ASP A 73 -13.98 -11.39 1.38
C ASP A 73 -12.58 -10.95 0.92
N PHE A 74 -11.70 -11.93 0.66
CA PHE A 74 -10.35 -11.69 0.19
C PHE A 74 -10.33 -10.94 -1.14
N GLN A 75 -9.55 -9.88 -1.21
CA GLN A 75 -9.21 -9.15 -2.44
C GLN A 75 -7.76 -8.65 -2.38
N MET A 76 -7.03 -8.83 -3.47
CA MET A 76 -5.68 -8.33 -3.67
C MET A 76 -5.51 -7.77 -5.09
N LEU A 77 -4.97 -6.56 -5.22
CA LEU A 77 -4.56 -6.01 -6.50
C LEU A 77 -3.14 -6.45 -6.86
N ALA A 78 -2.98 -7.10 -8.02
CA ALA A 78 -1.68 -7.49 -8.51
C ALA A 78 -0.91 -6.27 -9.05
N THR A 79 0.23 -5.96 -8.45
CA THR A 79 1.09 -4.82 -8.82
C THR A 79 2.37 -5.23 -9.52
N THR A 80 2.87 -6.43 -9.26
CA THR A 80 4.11 -6.93 -9.84
C THR A 80 3.94 -8.37 -10.31
N LEU A 81 4.48 -8.67 -11.49
CA LEU A 81 4.55 -10.01 -12.04
C LEU A 81 5.99 -10.51 -11.99
N GLY A 82 6.19 -11.64 -11.37
CA GLY A 82 7.45 -12.39 -11.34
C GLY A 82 7.30 -13.78 -11.92
N ASN A 83 8.41 -14.48 -12.05
CA ASN A 83 8.45 -15.88 -12.42
C ASN A 83 9.51 -16.60 -11.57
N ASP A 84 9.11 -17.71 -10.98
CA ASP A 84 9.99 -18.59 -10.20
C ASP A 84 10.17 -19.88 -10.96
N PRO A 85 11.40 -20.44 -11.03
CA PRO A 85 11.69 -21.68 -11.78
C PRO A 85 10.89 -22.90 -11.31
N PHE A 86 10.46 -22.94 -10.05
CA PHE A 86 9.79 -24.09 -9.44
C PHE A 86 8.27 -23.94 -9.35
N VAL A 87 7.77 -22.73 -9.05
CA VAL A 87 6.32 -22.49 -8.87
C VAL A 87 5.69 -21.73 -10.04
N GLY A 88 6.50 -21.32 -11.01
CA GLY A 88 6.03 -20.62 -12.21
C GLY A 88 5.70 -19.16 -11.94
N ARG A 89 4.57 -18.72 -12.45
CA ARG A 89 4.10 -17.32 -12.36
C ARG A 89 3.80 -16.92 -10.90
N ILE A 90 4.32 -15.76 -10.51
CA ILE A 90 4.08 -15.14 -9.20
C ILE A 90 3.50 -13.75 -9.39
N LEU A 91 2.41 -13.47 -8.70
CA LEU A 91 1.84 -12.13 -8.59
C LEU A 91 2.03 -11.57 -7.20
N THR A 92 2.66 -10.41 -7.12
CA THR A 92 2.83 -9.67 -5.87
C THR A 92 1.86 -8.52 -5.80
N GLY A 93 1.29 -8.29 -4.63
CA GLY A 93 0.35 -7.22 -4.40
C GLY A 93 0.05 -7.05 -2.92
N ARG A 94 -0.76 -6.05 -2.60
CA ARG A 94 -1.25 -5.82 -1.26
C ARG A 94 -2.63 -6.43 -1.10
N VAL A 95 -2.85 -7.12 0.01
CA VAL A 95 -4.18 -7.59 0.41
C VAL A 95 -5.00 -6.38 0.88
N GLU A 96 -6.03 -6.03 0.13
CA GLU A 96 -6.89 -4.89 0.44
C GLU A 96 -8.01 -5.24 1.41
N SER A 97 -8.50 -6.48 1.37
CA SER A 97 -9.52 -6.99 2.29
C SER A 97 -9.42 -8.49 2.52
N GLY A 98 -10.00 -8.93 3.63
CA GLY A 98 -10.14 -10.33 3.98
C GLY A 98 -8.82 -11.01 4.35
N SER A 99 -8.84 -12.33 4.25
CA SER A 99 -7.67 -13.19 4.49
C SER A 99 -7.59 -14.31 3.47
N LEU A 100 -6.38 -14.83 3.24
CA LEU A 100 -6.10 -15.89 2.29
C LEU A 100 -5.19 -16.93 2.90
N LYS A 101 -5.56 -18.21 2.78
CA LYS A 101 -4.75 -19.35 3.20
C LYS A 101 -4.18 -20.08 1.99
N VAL A 102 -2.99 -20.68 2.16
CA VAL A 102 -2.43 -21.62 1.19
C VAL A 102 -3.42 -22.75 0.97
N GLY A 103 -3.61 -23.16 -0.28
CA GLY A 103 -4.57 -24.20 -0.69
C GLY A 103 -5.98 -23.70 -0.96
N ALA A 104 -6.30 -22.45 -0.64
CA ALA A 104 -7.61 -21.87 -0.97
C ALA A 104 -7.79 -21.74 -2.49
N THR A 105 -9.04 -21.88 -2.93
CA THR A 105 -9.42 -21.63 -4.33
C THR A 105 -9.97 -20.23 -4.47
N ILE A 106 -9.35 -19.44 -5.34
CA ILE A 106 -9.71 -18.04 -5.63
C ILE A 106 -9.84 -17.84 -7.14
N GLN A 107 -10.26 -16.65 -7.54
CA GLN A 107 -10.35 -16.27 -8.94
C GLN A 107 -9.58 -15.00 -9.24
N ALA A 108 -9.27 -14.77 -10.51
CA ALA A 108 -8.71 -13.54 -11.03
C ALA A 108 -9.73 -12.84 -11.92
N LEU A 109 -9.87 -11.52 -11.73
CA LEU A 109 -10.74 -10.64 -12.50
C LEU A 109 -9.87 -9.61 -13.24
N THR A 110 -10.24 -9.31 -14.49
CA THR A 110 -9.67 -8.15 -15.19
C THR A 110 -10.10 -6.86 -14.52
N ARG A 111 -9.44 -5.75 -14.84
CA ARG A 111 -9.84 -4.40 -14.42
C ARG A 111 -11.30 -4.05 -14.76
N LEU A 112 -11.89 -4.68 -15.77
CA LEU A 112 -13.28 -4.50 -16.18
C LEU A 112 -14.26 -5.51 -15.52
N GLY A 113 -13.79 -6.33 -14.56
CA GLY A 113 -14.59 -7.30 -13.85
C GLY A 113 -14.83 -8.64 -14.59
N GLN A 114 -14.16 -8.85 -15.72
CA GLN A 114 -14.28 -10.13 -16.43
C GLN A 114 -13.43 -11.20 -15.74
N LYS A 115 -13.98 -12.38 -15.53
CA LYS A 115 -13.26 -13.53 -14.97
C LYS A 115 -12.21 -14.04 -15.95
N ILE A 116 -10.96 -14.13 -15.48
CA ILE A 116 -9.81 -14.62 -16.25
C ILE A 116 -9.64 -16.12 -16.04
N GLU A 117 -9.52 -16.50 -14.78
CA GLU A 117 -9.28 -17.89 -14.35
C GLU A 117 -9.70 -18.08 -12.89
N GLN A 118 -9.89 -19.34 -12.54
CA GLN A 118 -10.01 -19.80 -11.15
C GLN A 118 -8.85 -20.73 -10.88
N PHE A 119 -8.17 -20.56 -9.75
CA PHE A 119 -6.98 -21.30 -9.43
C PHE A 119 -6.87 -21.58 -7.94
N ARG A 120 -6.07 -22.60 -7.60
CA ARG A 120 -5.73 -22.92 -6.22
C ARG A 120 -4.41 -22.24 -5.87
N VAL A 121 -4.36 -21.51 -4.76
CA VAL A 121 -3.14 -20.90 -4.26
C VAL A 121 -2.20 -21.99 -3.78
N THR A 122 -1.05 -22.14 -4.44
CA THR A 122 -0.06 -23.17 -4.12
C THR A 122 0.97 -22.68 -3.12
N ARG A 123 1.24 -21.37 -3.09
CA ARG A 123 2.24 -20.75 -2.22
C ARG A 123 1.87 -19.28 -1.96
N ILE A 124 2.13 -18.85 -0.72
CA ILE A 124 2.06 -17.45 -0.31
C ILE A 124 3.41 -17.09 0.30
N GLN A 125 4.00 -16.00 -0.15
CA GLN A 125 5.25 -15.47 0.39
C GLN A 125 5.07 -14.03 0.84
N ALA A 126 5.67 -13.68 1.98
CA ALA A 126 5.80 -12.31 2.46
C ALA A 126 7.27 -11.99 2.74
N PHE A 127 7.66 -10.74 2.57
CA PHE A 127 8.98 -10.29 2.99
C PHE A 127 9.00 -10.13 4.51
N ARG A 128 9.92 -10.82 5.16
CA ARG A 128 10.25 -10.64 6.58
C ARG A 128 11.73 -10.24 6.65
N GLY A 129 11.98 -8.94 6.78
CA GLY A 129 13.30 -8.37 6.56
C GLY A 129 13.64 -8.32 5.07
N LEU A 130 14.82 -8.82 4.69
CA LEU A 130 15.33 -8.75 3.30
C LEU A 130 14.98 -9.98 2.45
N ALA A 131 14.49 -11.05 3.04
CA ALA A 131 14.22 -12.30 2.32
C ALA A 131 12.72 -12.64 2.29
N PRO A 132 12.21 -13.15 1.14
CA PRO A 132 10.87 -13.71 1.08
C PRO A 132 10.79 -14.99 1.93
N GLN A 133 9.72 -15.13 2.71
CA GLN A 133 9.45 -16.31 3.53
C GLN A 133 8.06 -16.83 3.20
N ASP A 134 7.91 -18.15 3.20
CA ASP A 134 6.62 -18.78 3.03
C ASP A 134 5.76 -18.56 4.28
N ILE A 135 4.50 -18.21 4.06
CA ILE A 135 3.50 -18.00 5.10
C ILE A 135 2.23 -18.79 4.77
N ASP A 136 1.52 -19.25 5.78
CA ASP A 136 0.29 -20.04 5.61
C ASP A 136 -0.95 -19.16 5.47
N LEU A 137 -0.92 -17.94 6.01
CA LEU A 137 -2.04 -17.00 6.07
C LEU A 137 -1.55 -15.60 5.72
N ALA A 138 -2.26 -14.93 4.83
CA ALA A 138 -2.14 -13.50 4.54
C ALA A 138 -3.42 -12.78 4.96
N GLU A 139 -3.31 -11.57 5.51
CA GLU A 139 -4.43 -10.75 5.98
C GLU A 139 -4.41 -9.37 5.34
N ALA A 140 -5.55 -8.67 5.43
CA ALA A 140 -5.69 -7.31 4.93
C ALA A 140 -4.58 -6.40 5.46
N GLY A 141 -3.87 -5.72 4.55
CA GLY A 141 -2.70 -4.89 4.81
C GLY A 141 -1.36 -5.54 4.47
N ASP A 142 -1.28 -6.88 4.41
CA ASP A 142 -0.07 -7.60 4.03
C ASP A 142 0.29 -7.36 2.55
N ILE A 143 1.59 -7.27 2.28
CA ILE A 143 2.13 -7.32 0.91
C ILE A 143 2.67 -8.73 0.70
N VAL A 144 2.06 -9.46 -0.22
CA VAL A 144 2.36 -10.87 -0.44
C VAL A 144 2.53 -11.22 -1.91
N SER A 145 3.27 -12.28 -2.14
CA SER A 145 3.44 -12.91 -3.45
C SER A 145 2.67 -14.22 -3.48
N LEU A 146 1.80 -14.37 -4.48
CA LEU A 146 0.95 -15.54 -4.67
C LEU A 146 1.43 -16.35 -5.87
N ALA A 147 1.40 -17.68 -5.75
CA ALA A 147 1.60 -18.62 -6.84
C ALA A 147 0.40 -19.55 -7.02
N GLY A 148 0.27 -20.12 -8.24
CA GLY A 148 -0.82 -21.03 -8.59
C GLY A 148 -1.65 -20.59 -9.79
N MET A 149 -1.50 -19.33 -10.24
CA MET A 149 -2.18 -18.80 -11.44
C MET A 149 -1.34 -19.05 -12.70
N SER A 150 -2.02 -19.01 -13.84
CA SER A 150 -1.38 -19.17 -15.16
C SER A 150 -1.59 -17.99 -16.12
N LYS A 151 -2.69 -17.27 -15.99
CA LYS A 151 -3.11 -16.22 -16.95
C LYS A 151 -3.13 -14.82 -16.34
N ALA A 152 -3.44 -14.70 -15.06
CA ALA A 152 -3.55 -13.41 -14.37
C ALA A 152 -2.25 -12.59 -14.47
N LYS A 153 -2.37 -11.28 -14.56
CA LYS A 153 -1.27 -10.33 -14.80
C LYS A 153 -1.38 -9.09 -13.90
N VAL A 154 -0.44 -8.18 -14.05
CA VAL A 154 -0.46 -6.88 -13.36
C VAL A 154 -1.76 -6.11 -13.67
N SER A 155 -2.28 -5.42 -12.68
CA SER A 155 -3.57 -4.70 -12.66
C SER A 155 -4.82 -5.60 -12.62
N ASP A 156 -4.67 -6.91 -12.58
CA ASP A 156 -5.78 -7.82 -12.31
C ASP A 156 -6.03 -7.93 -10.80
N THR A 157 -7.27 -8.18 -10.42
CA THR A 157 -7.67 -8.42 -9.04
C THR A 157 -7.75 -9.92 -8.79
N THR A 158 -7.00 -10.42 -7.80
CA THR A 158 -7.20 -11.77 -7.27
C THR A 158 -8.14 -11.70 -6.08
N CYS A 159 -9.18 -12.52 -6.04
CA CYS A 159 -10.23 -12.40 -5.04
C CYS A 159 -10.95 -13.73 -4.74
N ALA A 160 -11.69 -13.76 -3.62
CA ALA A 160 -12.59 -14.85 -3.27
C ALA A 160 -13.63 -15.07 -4.38
N LEU A 161 -14.16 -16.30 -4.50
CA LEU A 161 -15.11 -16.66 -5.57
C LEU A 161 -16.44 -15.87 -5.51
N ALA A 162 -16.81 -15.36 -4.35
CA ALA A 162 -18.02 -14.55 -4.15
C ALA A 162 -17.87 -13.11 -4.67
N VAL A 163 -16.64 -12.63 -4.88
CA VAL A 163 -16.37 -11.26 -5.29
C VAL A 163 -16.43 -11.14 -6.81
N ASN A 164 -17.27 -10.22 -7.29
CA ASN A 164 -17.44 -9.93 -8.72
C ASN A 164 -17.01 -8.51 -9.12
N THR A 165 -16.64 -7.67 -8.15
CA THR A 165 -16.20 -6.29 -8.40
C THR A 165 -14.69 -6.23 -8.27
N PRO A 166 -13.95 -5.84 -9.32
CA PRO A 166 -12.50 -5.70 -9.26
C PRO A 166 -12.11 -4.47 -8.44
N LEU A 167 -10.90 -4.50 -7.90
CA LEU A 167 -10.27 -3.34 -7.29
C LEU A 167 -9.92 -2.30 -8.35
N HIS A 168 -9.93 -1.02 -7.96
CA HIS A 168 -9.53 0.05 -8.86
C HIS A 168 -8.03 -0.05 -9.19
N ALA A 169 -7.71 -0.15 -10.47
CA ALA A 169 -6.35 -0.19 -10.97
C ALA A 169 -6.12 0.88 -12.04
N GLN A 170 -4.95 1.50 -12.01
CA GLN A 170 -4.55 2.44 -13.05
C GLN A 170 -4.41 1.72 -14.41
N PRO A 171 -4.75 2.38 -15.53
CA PRO A 171 -4.51 1.81 -16.85
C PRO A 171 -3.01 1.59 -17.05
N THR A 172 -2.63 0.38 -17.42
CA THR A 172 -1.27 0.08 -17.88
C THR A 172 -1.13 0.48 -19.33
N ALA A 173 -0.05 1.19 -19.66
CA ALA A 173 0.28 1.50 -21.04
C ALA A 173 0.52 0.19 -21.81
N PRO A 174 0.09 0.08 -23.08
CA PRO A 174 0.42 -1.05 -23.92
C PRO A 174 1.94 -1.11 -24.14
N PRO A 175 2.53 -2.32 -24.31
CA PRO A 175 3.96 -2.44 -24.56
C PRO A 175 4.32 -1.73 -25.87
N THR A 176 5.42 -0.97 -25.84
CA THR A 176 5.90 -0.20 -27.00
C THR A 176 6.47 -1.09 -28.11
N ILE A 177 6.88 -2.31 -27.75
CA ILE A 177 7.40 -3.33 -28.69
C ILE A 177 6.57 -4.60 -28.49
N GLN A 178 5.90 -5.04 -29.55
CA GLN A 178 5.28 -6.35 -29.64
C GLN A 178 6.20 -7.24 -30.46
N ALA A 179 6.72 -8.31 -29.88
CA ALA A 179 7.47 -9.36 -30.58
C ALA A 179 6.50 -10.44 -31.06
#